data_5cc85a0813172d347f51d1cabc127d47
#
_entry.id   5cc85a0813172d347f51d1cabc127d47
#
_cell.length_a   1.000
_cell.length_b   1.000
_cell.length_c   1.000
_cell.angle_alpha   90.00
_cell.angle_beta   90.00
_cell.angle_gamma   90.00
#
_symmetry.space_group_name_H-M   'P 1'
#
loop_
_entity.id
_entity.type
_entity.pdbx_description
1 polymer ?
#
loop_
_entity_poly.entity_id
_entity_poly.type
_entity_poly.pdbx_seq_one_letter_code
_entity_poly.pdbx_strand_id
1 'polypeptide(L)'
;MNIKDYRIISEKNVFRRIAALLTTLLLVITVIPEGFSTAIISVAEAADTAVTGAYFDTDGMEIVTYNVVNDFGADNTGNAMTGKQIQQALDAAQENSGQGIFTKVVIPKGTYLISSALVVYSDTWIYCEEGVEIKRCISYGPMLRCDNNGIGGYDGVKNVIVEGGLWNGNTDQWPNTADFSNIRFAHCRNILLKDMHVKNNENGHHMEIGGAADVTIEGCTFTGYTGYRKKEAIQLDCMNNSRVFAGYAPFDDTSCENVVIKNNLFSGICRGLGSHSATLGIYYTDILIEGNVFENLDDVAMIMYNYKNCTITNNTITNCASGIEFKAMSSLPNNNFNPPVVKSMEEAVDGFEDDANSVISSNTISVSGDDEYGITSGIRLTGYEVKDNGVIPDYNFRVAGVKILENRIESNGTTIALNDAENCSIESNILVTKQDGVNYKDKNGLTLNECDNIKITDNYISGSARNGASVTDSSGNTLDNNTIENVGMNGINIYNGSENNIASSNSVNSAKKHGIAVAANSS
;
A
#
# COMPACT_ATOMS: atom_id res chain seq x y z
N MET A 1 -4.59 -8.13 -38.32
CA MET A 1 -4.02 -6.80 -38.06
C MET A 1 -2.73 -7.03 -37.31
N ASN A 2 -1.60 -6.59 -37.83
CA ASN A 2 -0.29 -7.11 -37.41
C ASN A 2 0.18 -6.50 -36.09
N ILE A 3 0.63 -7.28 -35.14
CA ILE A 3 1.09 -6.97 -33.78
C ILE A 3 2.22 -5.90 -33.73
N LYS A 4 2.86 -5.59 -34.84
CA LYS A 4 3.87 -4.52 -34.92
C LYS A 4 3.33 -3.10 -34.68
N ASP A 5 2.03 -2.88 -34.83
CA ASP A 5 1.43 -1.55 -34.66
C ASP A 5 1.09 -1.21 -33.22
N TYR A 6 0.99 -2.23 -32.35
CA TYR A 6 0.67 -2.02 -30.91
C TYR A 6 1.84 -1.49 -30.08
N ARG A 7 3.07 -1.82 -30.43
CA ARG A 7 4.27 -1.36 -29.72
C ARG A 7 4.49 0.16 -29.86
N ILE A 8 4.07 0.75 -30.97
CA ILE A 8 4.33 2.18 -31.26
C ILE A 8 3.34 3.10 -30.52
N ILE A 9 2.13 2.64 -30.22
CA ILE A 9 1.11 3.46 -29.54
C ILE A 9 1.37 3.50 -28.02
N SER A 10 1.86 2.41 -27.44
CA SER A 10 2.25 2.33 -26.01
C SER A 10 3.42 3.29 -25.72
N GLU A 11 4.44 3.31 -26.56
CA GLU A 11 5.61 4.15 -26.33
C GLU A 11 5.32 5.66 -26.43
N LYS A 12 4.40 6.08 -27.29
CA LYS A 12 4.04 7.51 -27.41
C LYS A 12 3.28 8.06 -26.21
N ASN A 13 2.45 7.25 -25.57
CA ASN A 13 1.73 7.67 -24.38
C ASN A 13 2.62 7.68 -23.12
N VAL A 14 3.56 6.75 -23.02
CA VAL A 14 4.58 6.74 -21.98
C VAL A 14 5.49 7.96 -22.11
N PHE A 15 5.94 8.34 -23.31
CA PHE A 15 6.77 9.54 -23.51
C PHE A 15 6.05 10.85 -23.16
N ARG A 16 4.75 10.98 -23.40
CA ARG A 16 3.99 12.18 -23.01
C ARG A 16 3.79 12.28 -21.50
N ARG A 17 3.62 11.17 -20.81
CA ARG A 17 3.50 11.14 -19.34
C ARG A 17 4.85 11.33 -18.64
N ILE A 18 5.93 10.79 -19.20
CA ILE A 18 7.31 11.02 -18.71
C ILE A 18 7.71 12.48 -18.92
N ALA A 19 7.32 13.14 -20.01
CA ALA A 19 7.57 14.56 -20.23
C ALA A 19 6.82 15.46 -19.23
N ALA A 20 5.63 15.08 -18.79
CA ALA A 20 4.89 15.79 -17.75
C ALA A 20 5.51 15.58 -16.34
N LEU A 21 6.01 14.37 -16.03
CA LEU A 21 6.74 14.10 -14.79
C LEU A 21 8.09 14.82 -14.75
N LEU A 22 8.84 14.89 -15.86
CA LEU A 22 10.12 15.59 -15.94
C LEU A 22 9.97 17.12 -15.80
N THR A 23 8.85 17.70 -16.20
CA THR A 23 8.57 19.13 -15.98
C THR A 23 8.24 19.46 -14.53
N THR A 24 7.65 18.55 -13.80
CA THR A 24 7.40 18.71 -12.35
C THR A 24 8.68 18.45 -11.52
N LEU A 25 9.54 17.55 -11.97
CA LEU A 25 10.82 17.26 -11.35
C LEU A 25 11.85 18.41 -11.52
N LEU A 26 11.78 19.15 -12.64
CA LEU A 26 12.71 20.26 -12.91
C LEU A 26 12.46 21.52 -12.08
N LEU A 27 11.31 21.65 -11.43
CA LEU A 27 10.98 22.83 -10.58
C LEU A 27 11.44 22.69 -9.13
N VAL A 28 11.94 21.53 -8.70
CA VAL A 28 12.39 21.28 -7.32
C VAL A 28 13.93 21.30 -7.17
N ILE A 29 14.70 21.46 -8.26
CA ILE A 29 16.17 21.40 -8.24
C ILE A 29 16.85 22.76 -7.95
N THR A 30 16.24 23.65 -7.25
CA THR A 30 16.91 24.91 -6.92
C THR A 30 17.07 25.12 -5.42
N VAL A 31 17.73 24.25 -4.71
CA VAL A 31 18.57 24.53 -3.54
C VAL A 31 19.27 23.24 -3.09
N ILE A 32 20.34 22.86 -3.76
CA ILE A 32 21.31 21.93 -3.21
C ILE A 32 22.51 22.77 -2.74
N PRO A 33 22.94 22.70 -1.49
CA PRO A 33 24.19 23.33 -1.09
C PRO A 33 25.35 22.68 -1.86
N GLU A 34 26.22 23.49 -2.44
CA GLU A 34 27.45 23.04 -3.10
C GLU A 34 28.33 22.27 -2.11
N GLY A 35 28.50 20.98 -2.33
CA GLY A 35 29.38 20.14 -1.50
C GLY A 35 29.10 18.62 -1.57
N PHE A 36 28.07 18.16 -2.23
CA PHE A 36 27.84 16.73 -2.35
C PHE A 36 28.51 16.14 -3.59
N SER A 37 29.55 15.34 -3.36
CA SER A 37 30.14 14.45 -4.36
C SER A 37 29.11 13.39 -4.76
N THR A 38 28.82 13.27 -6.04
CA THR A 38 28.03 12.18 -6.61
C THR A 38 28.78 10.87 -6.49
N ALA A 39 28.62 10.19 -5.37
CA ALA A 39 29.00 8.78 -5.27
C ALA A 39 27.90 7.97 -5.96
N ILE A 40 28.22 7.37 -7.08
CA ILE A 40 27.40 6.30 -7.67
C ILE A 40 27.52 5.11 -6.72
N ILE A 41 26.55 4.92 -5.85
CA ILE A 41 26.47 3.76 -4.97
C ILE A 41 25.70 2.68 -5.72
N SER A 42 26.32 1.53 -5.85
CA SER A 42 25.71 0.32 -6.38
C SER A 42 24.47 -0.03 -5.56
N VAL A 43 23.35 -0.24 -6.25
CA VAL A 43 22.10 -0.75 -5.70
C VAL A 43 22.42 -2.00 -4.87
N ALA A 44 22.08 -1.98 -3.58
CA ALA A 44 22.14 -3.16 -2.75
C ALA A 44 21.27 -4.25 -3.39
N GLU A 45 21.82 -5.46 -3.53
CA GLU A 45 21.09 -6.61 -4.02
C GLU A 45 19.84 -6.80 -3.17
N ALA A 46 18.67 -6.55 -3.78
CA ALA A 46 17.38 -6.94 -3.24
C ALA A 46 17.36 -8.47 -3.18
N ALA A 47 16.70 -9.00 -2.17
CA ALA A 47 16.53 -10.44 -1.97
C ALA A 47 16.10 -11.14 -3.28
N ASP A 48 16.66 -12.29 -3.54
CA ASP A 48 16.73 -13.01 -4.81
C ASP A 48 15.42 -13.73 -5.20
N THR A 49 14.26 -13.15 -4.87
CA THR A 49 12.97 -13.58 -5.43
C THR A 49 12.29 -12.36 -6.04
N ALA A 50 12.43 -12.20 -7.34
CA ALA A 50 11.75 -11.13 -8.06
C ALA A 50 10.23 -11.30 -7.90
N VAL A 51 9.57 -10.35 -7.23
CA VAL A 51 8.10 -10.27 -7.20
C VAL A 51 7.63 -10.00 -8.62
N THR A 52 6.88 -10.93 -9.20
CA THR A 52 6.50 -10.88 -10.62
C THR A 52 5.05 -10.44 -10.83
N GLY A 53 4.18 -10.62 -9.83
CA GLY A 53 2.75 -10.38 -9.97
C GLY A 53 2.09 -11.30 -11.00
N ALA A 54 1.01 -10.82 -11.61
CA ALA A 54 0.28 -11.53 -12.64
C ALA A 54 1.10 -11.66 -13.93
N TYR A 55 1.05 -12.83 -14.54
CA TYR A 55 1.71 -13.10 -15.82
C TYR A 55 0.73 -13.69 -16.83
N PHE A 56 0.66 -13.07 -18.00
CA PHE A 56 -0.15 -13.54 -19.11
C PHE A 56 0.72 -13.70 -20.36
N ASP A 57 0.84 -14.95 -20.80
CA ASP A 57 1.37 -15.30 -22.13
C ASP A 57 0.19 -15.65 -23.03
N THR A 58 -0.17 -14.71 -23.88
CA THR A 58 -1.26 -14.88 -24.86
C THR A 58 -0.78 -15.37 -26.22
N ASP A 59 0.52 -15.58 -26.38
CA ASP A 59 1.08 -16.08 -27.64
C ASP A 59 0.68 -17.55 -27.85
N GLY A 60 -0.15 -17.78 -28.86
CA GLY A 60 -0.65 -19.11 -29.22
C GLY A 60 -1.91 -19.55 -28.48
N MET A 61 -2.47 -18.73 -27.59
CA MET A 61 -3.78 -19.02 -27.00
C MET A 61 -4.91 -18.76 -28.00
N GLU A 62 -5.90 -19.64 -28.01
CA GLU A 62 -7.16 -19.37 -28.70
C GLU A 62 -7.97 -18.36 -27.88
N ILE A 63 -8.26 -17.18 -28.46
CA ILE A 63 -9.02 -16.12 -27.80
C ILE A 63 -10.32 -15.90 -28.57
N VAL A 64 -11.44 -16.22 -27.94
CA VAL A 64 -12.77 -15.85 -28.43
C VAL A 64 -13.07 -14.41 -27.98
N THR A 65 -13.63 -13.62 -28.88
CA THR A 65 -13.97 -12.22 -28.59
C THR A 65 -15.45 -11.98 -28.71
N TYR A 66 -16.07 -11.42 -27.68
CA TYR A 66 -17.44 -10.95 -27.67
C TYR A 66 -17.49 -9.42 -27.49
N ASN A 67 -18.41 -8.77 -28.19
CA ASN A 67 -18.71 -7.36 -28.04
C ASN A 67 -20.08 -7.20 -27.37
N VAL A 68 -20.13 -6.61 -26.18
CA VAL A 68 -21.37 -6.56 -25.37
C VAL A 68 -22.53 -5.85 -26.06
N VAL A 69 -22.24 -4.88 -26.95
CA VAL A 69 -23.29 -4.14 -27.70
C VAL A 69 -23.77 -4.96 -28.90
N ASN A 70 -22.82 -5.43 -29.73
CA ASN A 70 -23.14 -6.08 -31.00
C ASN A 70 -23.71 -7.49 -30.80
N ASP A 71 -23.16 -8.24 -29.85
CA ASP A 71 -23.47 -9.67 -29.69
C ASP A 71 -24.55 -9.90 -28.63
N PHE A 72 -24.68 -9.00 -27.63
CA PHE A 72 -25.61 -9.16 -26.52
C PHE A 72 -26.63 -8.01 -26.38
N GLY A 73 -26.53 -6.99 -27.22
CA GLY A 73 -27.49 -5.88 -27.25
C GLY A 73 -27.43 -4.95 -26.01
N ALA A 74 -26.23 -4.78 -25.44
CA ALA A 74 -26.06 -3.85 -24.31
C ALA A 74 -26.32 -2.41 -24.75
N ASP A 75 -27.07 -1.65 -23.94
CA ASP A 75 -27.25 -0.20 -24.13
C ASP A 75 -25.99 0.55 -23.67
N ASN A 76 -25.32 1.19 -24.59
CA ASN A 76 -24.14 2.03 -24.33
C ASN A 76 -24.45 3.54 -24.27
N THR A 77 -25.72 3.91 -24.26
CA THR A 77 -26.14 5.32 -24.24
C THR A 77 -26.37 5.88 -22.85
N GLY A 78 -26.46 5.01 -21.84
CA GLY A 78 -26.79 5.38 -20.46
C GLY A 78 -28.28 5.65 -20.22
N ASN A 79 -29.16 5.22 -21.13
CA ASN A 79 -30.58 5.41 -21.00
C ASN A 79 -31.32 4.21 -20.37
N ALA A 80 -30.72 3.02 -20.41
CA ALA A 80 -31.30 1.80 -19.87
C ALA A 80 -30.31 0.99 -19.03
N MET A 81 -30.83 0.20 -18.09
CA MET A 81 -30.04 -0.78 -17.33
C MET A 81 -29.56 -1.88 -18.26
N THR A 82 -28.26 -2.12 -18.29
CA THR A 82 -27.62 -3.02 -19.25
C THR A 82 -26.70 -4.07 -18.60
N GLY A 83 -26.62 -4.09 -17.27
CA GLY A 83 -25.78 -5.05 -16.54
C GLY A 83 -26.05 -6.52 -16.91
N LYS A 84 -27.31 -6.86 -17.22
CA LYS A 84 -27.70 -8.21 -17.64
C LYS A 84 -27.04 -8.61 -18.97
N GLN A 85 -26.96 -7.72 -19.94
CA GLN A 85 -26.35 -7.98 -21.25
C GLN A 85 -24.83 -8.15 -21.13
N ILE A 86 -24.20 -7.32 -20.30
CA ILE A 86 -22.77 -7.48 -19.99
C ILE A 86 -22.53 -8.82 -19.28
N GLN A 87 -23.39 -9.19 -18.32
CA GLN A 87 -23.29 -10.46 -17.62
C GLN A 87 -23.43 -11.66 -18.57
N GLN A 88 -24.32 -11.60 -19.55
CA GLN A 88 -24.46 -12.66 -20.55
C GLN A 88 -23.15 -12.89 -21.34
N ALA A 89 -22.38 -11.84 -21.62
CA ALA A 89 -21.06 -11.99 -22.24
C ALA A 89 -20.06 -12.66 -21.29
N LEU A 90 -20.11 -12.33 -20.00
CA LEU A 90 -19.26 -12.96 -18.97
C LEU A 90 -19.67 -14.42 -18.71
N ASP A 91 -20.98 -14.73 -18.75
CA ASP A 91 -21.47 -16.11 -18.61
C ASP A 91 -21.00 -16.98 -19.81
N ALA A 92 -21.00 -16.42 -21.03
CA ALA A 92 -20.44 -17.08 -22.20
C ALA A 92 -18.91 -17.28 -22.07
N ALA A 93 -18.20 -16.37 -21.41
CA ALA A 93 -16.79 -16.56 -21.08
C ALA A 93 -16.58 -17.72 -20.11
N GLN A 94 -17.46 -17.89 -19.12
CA GLN A 94 -17.43 -19.06 -18.22
C GLN A 94 -17.59 -20.38 -18.96
N GLU A 95 -18.52 -20.44 -19.93
CA GLU A 95 -18.72 -21.63 -20.75
C GLU A 95 -17.48 -21.97 -21.60
N ASN A 96 -16.81 -20.94 -22.14
CA ASN A 96 -15.57 -21.07 -22.90
C ASN A 96 -14.41 -21.54 -22.01
N SER A 97 -14.25 -20.96 -20.82
CA SER A 97 -13.23 -21.38 -19.84
C SER A 97 -13.33 -22.86 -19.50
N GLY A 98 -14.55 -23.38 -19.35
CA GLY A 98 -14.80 -24.83 -19.17
C GLY A 98 -14.28 -25.70 -20.31
N GLN A 99 -13.97 -25.11 -21.47
CA GLN A 99 -13.39 -25.76 -22.65
C GLN A 99 -11.90 -25.42 -22.83
N GLY A 100 -11.30 -24.65 -21.90
CA GLY A 100 -9.91 -24.20 -21.99
C GLY A 100 -9.70 -23.02 -22.95
N ILE A 101 -10.75 -22.27 -23.27
CA ILE A 101 -10.70 -21.13 -24.19
C ILE A 101 -10.71 -19.82 -23.40
N PHE A 102 -9.74 -18.95 -23.68
CA PHE A 102 -9.67 -17.62 -23.11
C PHE A 102 -10.64 -16.66 -23.83
N THR A 103 -11.40 -15.87 -23.09
CA THR A 103 -12.43 -15.01 -23.69
C THR A 103 -12.17 -13.52 -23.43
N LYS A 104 -12.13 -12.74 -24.50
CA LYS A 104 -12.09 -11.28 -24.43
C LYS A 104 -13.50 -10.71 -24.55
N VAL A 105 -13.99 -10.06 -23.51
CA VAL A 105 -15.26 -9.34 -23.47
C VAL A 105 -14.98 -7.86 -23.71
N VAL A 106 -15.30 -7.36 -24.90
CA VAL A 106 -15.09 -5.97 -25.31
C VAL A 106 -16.32 -5.16 -24.90
N ILE A 107 -16.08 -4.11 -24.14
CA ILE A 107 -17.07 -3.09 -23.79
C ILE A 107 -16.73 -1.84 -24.61
N PRO A 108 -17.48 -1.53 -25.69
CA PRO A 108 -17.24 -0.38 -26.54
C PRO A 108 -17.50 0.95 -25.82
N LYS A 109 -16.97 2.04 -26.36
CA LYS A 109 -17.20 3.40 -25.85
C LYS A 109 -18.69 3.66 -25.56
N GLY A 110 -18.99 4.22 -24.38
CA GLY A 110 -20.35 4.58 -23.95
C GLY A 110 -20.53 4.58 -22.45
N THR A 111 -21.75 4.85 -22.00
CA THR A 111 -22.17 4.80 -20.58
C THR A 111 -23.06 3.59 -20.35
N TYR A 112 -22.72 2.75 -19.38
CA TYR A 112 -23.39 1.50 -19.08
C TYR A 112 -23.93 1.54 -17.64
N LEU A 113 -25.25 1.48 -17.49
CA LEU A 113 -25.91 1.48 -16.18
C LEU A 113 -26.04 0.05 -15.66
N ILE A 114 -25.50 -0.22 -14.48
CA ILE A 114 -25.58 -1.54 -13.84
C ILE A 114 -26.34 -1.46 -12.52
N SER A 115 -27.32 -2.35 -12.32
CA SER A 115 -28.13 -2.47 -11.11
C SER A 115 -27.85 -3.74 -10.31
N SER A 116 -26.81 -4.48 -10.68
CA SER A 116 -26.28 -5.64 -9.96
C SER A 116 -24.78 -5.74 -10.23
N ALA A 117 -24.09 -6.43 -9.34
CA ALA A 117 -22.68 -6.74 -9.56
C ALA A 117 -22.48 -7.57 -10.84
N LEU A 118 -21.48 -7.21 -11.61
CA LEU A 118 -20.94 -8.07 -12.67
C LEU A 118 -20.08 -9.15 -12.02
N VAL A 119 -20.25 -10.39 -12.44
CA VAL A 119 -19.47 -11.54 -11.97
C VAL A 119 -18.52 -11.97 -13.06
N VAL A 120 -17.22 -11.97 -12.77
CA VAL A 120 -16.19 -12.44 -13.69
C VAL A 120 -15.72 -13.84 -13.28
N TYR A 121 -15.43 -14.65 -14.28
CA TYR A 121 -14.99 -16.03 -14.16
C TYR A 121 -13.55 -16.20 -14.64
N SER A 122 -13.00 -17.40 -14.49
CA SER A 122 -11.66 -17.71 -14.97
C SER A 122 -11.51 -17.49 -16.48
N ASP A 123 -10.28 -17.31 -16.92
CA ASP A 123 -9.88 -17.18 -18.33
C ASP A 123 -10.64 -16.07 -19.09
N THR A 124 -10.87 -14.93 -18.40
CA THR A 124 -11.67 -13.81 -18.91
C THR A 124 -10.84 -12.52 -18.97
N TRP A 125 -10.92 -11.83 -20.10
CA TRP A 125 -10.39 -10.47 -20.28
C TRP A 125 -11.53 -9.49 -20.51
N ILE A 126 -11.87 -8.67 -19.51
CA ILE A 126 -12.77 -7.53 -19.68
C ILE A 126 -11.95 -6.37 -20.24
N TYR A 127 -12.27 -5.94 -21.45
CA TYR A 127 -11.59 -4.84 -22.12
C TYR A 127 -12.56 -3.68 -22.36
N CYS A 128 -12.36 -2.59 -21.64
CA CYS A 128 -13.12 -1.36 -21.83
C CYS A 128 -12.37 -0.45 -22.80
N GLU A 129 -13.00 -0.08 -23.91
CA GLU A 129 -12.45 0.90 -24.83
C GLU A 129 -12.34 2.29 -24.18
N GLU A 130 -11.53 3.17 -24.75
CA GLU A 130 -11.42 4.57 -24.29
C GLU A 130 -12.79 5.28 -24.31
N GLY A 131 -13.17 5.87 -23.18
CA GLY A 131 -14.45 6.57 -23.03
C GLY A 131 -15.61 5.67 -22.57
N VAL A 132 -15.32 4.48 -22.02
CA VAL A 132 -16.29 3.66 -21.31
C VAL A 132 -16.50 4.21 -19.90
N GLU A 133 -17.77 4.40 -19.51
CA GLU A 133 -18.19 4.57 -18.12
C GLU A 133 -19.15 3.46 -17.72
N ILE A 134 -18.78 2.65 -16.72
CA ILE A 134 -19.68 1.71 -16.04
C ILE A 134 -20.16 2.38 -14.76
N LYS A 135 -21.48 2.62 -14.66
CA LYS A 135 -22.07 3.42 -13.60
C LYS A 135 -22.99 2.58 -12.73
N ARG A 136 -22.71 2.56 -11.43
CA ARG A 136 -23.55 1.85 -10.46
C ARG A 136 -24.90 2.55 -10.26
N CYS A 137 -25.97 1.76 -10.25
CA CYS A 137 -27.35 2.20 -10.03
C CYS A 137 -28.04 1.32 -8.98
N ILE A 138 -27.36 1.12 -7.84
CA ILE A 138 -27.83 0.32 -6.71
C ILE A 138 -27.12 0.80 -5.45
N SER A 139 -27.80 0.76 -4.31
CA SER A 139 -27.26 1.23 -3.02
C SER A 139 -26.51 0.18 -2.22
N TYR A 140 -26.32 -1.03 -2.74
CA TYR A 140 -25.61 -2.13 -2.09
C TYR A 140 -24.90 -3.01 -3.12
N GLY A 141 -23.84 -3.70 -2.68
CA GLY A 141 -23.06 -4.63 -3.50
C GLY A 141 -22.00 -3.96 -4.36
N PRO A 142 -21.01 -4.73 -4.79
CA PRO A 142 -19.93 -4.27 -5.66
C PRO A 142 -20.42 -4.00 -7.08
N MET A 143 -19.59 -3.34 -7.87
CA MET A 143 -19.79 -3.18 -9.31
C MET A 143 -19.28 -4.40 -10.08
N LEU A 144 -18.09 -4.89 -9.69
CA LEU A 144 -17.45 -6.08 -10.24
C LEU A 144 -16.97 -6.97 -9.11
N ARG A 145 -17.15 -8.26 -9.26
CA ARG A 145 -16.58 -9.26 -8.36
C ARG A 145 -16.17 -10.52 -9.11
N CYS A 146 -15.19 -11.24 -8.62
CA CYS A 146 -14.97 -12.60 -9.08
C CYS A 146 -16.07 -13.54 -8.59
N ASP A 147 -16.23 -14.68 -9.26
CA ASP A 147 -17.15 -15.72 -8.81
C ASP A 147 -16.70 -16.29 -7.47
N ASN A 148 -17.68 -16.60 -6.63
CA ASN A 148 -17.45 -17.38 -5.40
C ASN A 148 -17.92 -18.81 -5.62
N ASN A 149 -17.00 -19.66 -6.05
CA ASN A 149 -17.26 -21.08 -6.31
C ASN A 149 -17.08 -21.96 -5.06
N GLY A 150 -16.78 -21.36 -3.90
CA GLY A 150 -16.55 -22.07 -2.64
C GLY A 150 -15.19 -22.77 -2.53
N ILE A 151 -14.27 -22.48 -3.45
CA ILE A 151 -12.91 -23.01 -3.42
C ILE A 151 -12.01 -22.03 -2.66
N GLY A 152 -11.30 -22.52 -1.65
CA GLY A 152 -10.36 -21.75 -0.84
C GLY A 152 -8.96 -21.67 -1.44
N GLY A 153 -8.03 -21.15 -0.65
CA GLY A 153 -6.67 -20.91 -1.12
C GLY A 153 -6.64 -19.95 -2.30
N TYR A 154 -5.84 -20.26 -3.31
CA TYR A 154 -5.71 -19.47 -4.54
C TYR A 154 -6.34 -20.17 -5.76
N ASP A 155 -7.22 -21.14 -5.51
CA ASP A 155 -7.69 -22.07 -6.55
C ASP A 155 -9.11 -21.76 -7.08
N GLY A 156 -9.72 -20.67 -6.63
CA GLY A 156 -11.03 -20.24 -7.09
C GLY A 156 -11.03 -19.71 -8.53
N VAL A 157 -11.01 -18.41 -8.71
CA VAL A 157 -10.97 -17.79 -10.05
C VAL A 157 -9.52 -17.54 -10.48
N LYS A 158 -9.19 -17.84 -11.75
CA LYS A 158 -7.83 -17.73 -12.29
C LYS A 158 -7.82 -17.02 -13.65
N ASN A 159 -6.68 -16.40 -13.97
CA ASN A 159 -6.41 -15.81 -15.29
C ASN A 159 -7.45 -14.75 -15.68
N VAL A 160 -7.54 -13.66 -14.92
CA VAL A 160 -8.46 -12.57 -15.23
C VAL A 160 -7.69 -11.30 -15.55
N ILE A 161 -8.07 -10.66 -16.65
CA ILE A 161 -7.62 -9.31 -17.00
C ILE A 161 -8.83 -8.37 -16.94
N VAL A 162 -8.71 -7.25 -16.23
CA VAL A 162 -9.64 -6.13 -16.32
C VAL A 162 -8.87 -4.91 -16.77
N GLU A 163 -9.20 -4.39 -17.94
CA GLU A 163 -8.45 -3.31 -18.58
C GLU A 163 -9.34 -2.14 -18.93
N GLY A 164 -8.98 -0.96 -18.44
CA GLY A 164 -9.59 0.31 -18.81
C GLY A 164 -10.93 0.59 -18.13
N GLY A 165 -11.59 1.63 -18.61
CA GLY A 165 -12.92 2.08 -18.17
C GLY A 165 -12.94 2.94 -16.92
N LEU A 166 -13.94 3.81 -16.85
CA LEU A 166 -14.33 4.53 -15.64
C LEU A 166 -15.37 3.69 -14.89
N TRP A 167 -15.00 3.15 -13.74
CA TRP A 167 -15.85 2.38 -12.83
C TRP A 167 -16.37 3.33 -11.75
N ASN A 168 -17.55 3.91 -12.00
CA ASN A 168 -18.14 4.96 -11.17
C ASN A 168 -19.14 4.40 -10.16
N GLY A 169 -18.79 4.43 -8.87
CA GLY A 169 -19.67 4.00 -7.77
C GLY A 169 -20.92 4.87 -7.59
N ASN A 170 -20.97 6.08 -8.21
CA ASN A 170 -22.16 6.94 -8.31
C ASN A 170 -22.86 7.20 -6.96
N THR A 171 -22.06 7.40 -5.91
CA THR A 171 -22.56 7.51 -4.53
C THR A 171 -23.46 8.72 -4.28
N ASP A 172 -23.35 9.77 -5.09
CA ASP A 172 -24.22 10.96 -5.01
C ASP A 172 -25.69 10.63 -5.31
N GLN A 173 -25.96 9.69 -6.22
CA GLN A 173 -27.30 9.24 -6.57
C GLN A 173 -27.69 7.92 -5.88
N TRP A 174 -26.71 7.08 -5.62
CA TRP A 174 -26.88 5.77 -5.03
C TRP A 174 -25.90 5.60 -3.85
N PRO A 175 -26.22 6.21 -2.69
CA PRO A 175 -25.38 6.07 -1.49
C PRO A 175 -25.13 4.61 -1.13
N ASN A 176 -23.93 4.31 -0.65
CA ASN A 176 -23.57 2.96 -0.25
C ASN A 176 -24.10 2.67 1.17
N THR A 177 -25.23 1.97 1.27
CA THR A 177 -25.91 1.72 2.55
C THR A 177 -25.33 0.57 3.36
N ALA A 178 -24.36 -0.18 2.82
CA ALA A 178 -23.86 -1.40 3.44
C ALA A 178 -22.33 -1.57 3.33
N ASP A 179 -21.59 -0.48 3.17
CA ASP A 179 -20.12 -0.42 3.16
C ASP A 179 -19.44 -1.35 2.14
N PHE A 180 -20.03 -1.49 0.94
CA PHE A 180 -19.48 -2.35 -0.09
C PHE A 180 -18.31 -1.68 -0.85
N SER A 181 -17.33 -2.48 -1.15
CA SER A 181 -16.22 -2.11 -2.06
C SER A 181 -16.71 -2.14 -3.52
N ASN A 182 -16.14 -1.27 -4.39
CA ASN A 182 -16.57 -1.21 -5.79
C ASN A 182 -16.13 -2.46 -6.57
N ILE A 183 -14.91 -2.94 -6.35
CA ILE A 183 -14.33 -4.10 -7.03
C ILE A 183 -13.84 -5.10 -5.97
N ARG A 184 -14.18 -6.38 -6.13
CA ARG A 184 -13.81 -7.41 -5.16
C ARG A 184 -13.32 -8.69 -5.81
N PHE A 185 -12.15 -9.13 -5.40
CA PHE A 185 -11.55 -10.40 -5.80
C PHE A 185 -11.12 -11.19 -4.56
N ALA A 186 -11.42 -12.47 -4.52
CA ALA A 186 -10.97 -13.34 -3.44
C ALA A 186 -10.74 -14.77 -3.91
N HIS A 187 -9.88 -15.50 -3.18
CA HIS A 187 -9.49 -16.87 -3.49
C HIS A 187 -9.10 -17.04 -4.96
N CYS A 188 -8.28 -16.14 -5.46
CA CYS A 188 -7.99 -16.07 -6.89
C CYS A 188 -6.47 -16.03 -7.16
N ARG A 189 -6.11 -16.32 -8.40
CA ARG A 189 -4.72 -16.32 -8.86
C ARG A 189 -4.60 -15.77 -10.28
N ASN A 190 -3.47 -15.10 -10.54
CA ASN A 190 -3.13 -14.53 -11.85
C ASN A 190 -4.18 -13.51 -12.32
N ILE A 191 -4.22 -12.38 -11.61
CA ILE A 191 -5.20 -11.29 -11.80
C ILE A 191 -4.48 -10.03 -12.22
N LEU A 192 -4.81 -9.49 -13.38
CA LEU A 192 -4.28 -8.21 -13.88
C LEU A 192 -5.40 -7.16 -13.94
N LEU A 193 -5.28 -6.11 -13.11
CA LEU A 193 -6.17 -4.96 -13.09
C LEU A 193 -5.37 -3.74 -13.57
N LYS A 194 -5.65 -3.24 -14.77
CA LYS A 194 -4.82 -2.19 -15.36
C LYS A 194 -5.59 -1.07 -16.02
N ASP A 195 -5.01 0.12 -16.01
CA ASP A 195 -5.51 1.32 -16.69
C ASP A 195 -6.97 1.68 -16.32
N MET A 196 -7.45 1.24 -15.17
CA MET A 196 -8.81 1.47 -14.67
C MET A 196 -8.89 2.81 -13.93
N HIS A 197 -9.99 3.52 -14.07
CA HIS A 197 -10.35 4.61 -13.16
C HIS A 197 -11.49 4.16 -12.26
N VAL A 198 -11.20 3.85 -11.00
CA VAL A 198 -12.20 3.48 -9.99
C VAL A 198 -12.54 4.72 -9.17
N LYS A 199 -13.80 5.15 -9.25
CA LYS A 199 -14.24 6.43 -8.72
C LYS A 199 -15.45 6.30 -7.81
N ASN A 200 -15.54 7.19 -6.82
CA ASN A 200 -16.67 7.36 -5.92
C ASN A 200 -17.00 6.10 -5.11
N ASN A 201 -16.43 6.00 -3.94
CA ASN A 201 -16.84 5.05 -2.91
C ASN A 201 -17.29 5.79 -1.64
N GLU A 202 -18.15 5.15 -0.86
CA GLU A 202 -18.61 5.63 0.44
C GLU A 202 -18.54 4.48 1.45
N ASN A 203 -17.73 4.64 2.48
CA ASN A 203 -17.50 3.68 3.58
C ASN A 203 -16.95 2.29 3.21
N GLY A 204 -16.66 2.01 1.94
CA GLY A 204 -16.01 0.79 1.47
C GLY A 204 -14.67 1.08 0.80
N HIS A 205 -14.09 0.09 0.12
CA HIS A 205 -12.85 0.24 -0.65
C HIS A 205 -13.16 0.45 -2.14
N HIS A 206 -12.25 1.10 -2.86
CA HIS A 206 -12.34 1.11 -4.32
C HIS A 206 -12.04 -0.28 -4.87
N MET A 207 -11.03 -0.95 -4.34
CA MET A 207 -10.69 -2.35 -4.60
C MET A 207 -10.43 -3.08 -3.30
N GLU A 208 -10.91 -4.32 -3.20
CA GLU A 208 -10.71 -5.21 -2.07
C GLU A 208 -10.28 -6.58 -2.61
N ILE A 209 -9.08 -7.01 -2.25
CA ILE A 209 -8.42 -8.21 -2.73
C ILE A 209 -8.13 -9.10 -1.51
N GLY A 210 -8.73 -10.27 -1.44
CA GLY A 210 -8.58 -11.17 -0.31
C GLY A 210 -8.07 -12.55 -0.70
N GLY A 211 -7.05 -13.06 0.00
CA GLY A 211 -6.53 -14.40 -0.26
C GLY A 211 -6.21 -14.63 -1.74
N ALA A 212 -5.35 -13.79 -2.30
CA ALA A 212 -5.05 -13.80 -3.73
C ALA A 212 -3.54 -13.92 -3.99
N ALA A 213 -3.18 -14.63 -5.05
CA ALA A 213 -1.79 -14.77 -5.48
C ALA A 213 -1.58 -14.29 -6.92
N ASP A 214 -0.36 -13.88 -7.25
CA ASP A 214 0.03 -13.44 -8.58
C ASP A 214 -0.89 -12.31 -9.10
N VAL A 215 -0.97 -11.20 -8.34
CA VAL A 215 -1.85 -10.06 -8.66
C VAL A 215 -1.01 -8.88 -9.14
N THR A 216 -1.45 -8.23 -10.21
CA THR A 216 -0.88 -6.94 -10.65
C THR A 216 -1.99 -5.88 -10.74
N ILE A 217 -1.76 -4.73 -10.10
CA ILE A 217 -2.60 -3.53 -10.20
C ILE A 217 -1.72 -2.41 -10.74
N GLU A 218 -1.91 -2.01 -11.99
CA GLU A 218 -1.03 -1.05 -12.64
C GLU A 218 -1.74 0.02 -13.45
N GLY A 219 -1.20 1.25 -13.45
CA GLY A 219 -1.72 2.36 -14.25
C GLY A 219 -3.13 2.80 -13.86
N CYS A 220 -3.65 2.35 -12.72
CA CYS A 220 -5.00 2.67 -12.28
C CYS A 220 -5.06 4.04 -11.58
N THR A 221 -6.26 4.63 -11.58
CA THR A 221 -6.56 5.88 -10.88
C THR A 221 -7.68 5.64 -9.87
N PHE A 222 -7.50 6.10 -8.63
CA PHE A 222 -8.47 6.00 -7.55
C PHE A 222 -8.84 7.39 -7.07
N THR A 223 -10.14 7.74 -7.15
CA THR A 223 -10.61 9.09 -6.77
C THR A 223 -12.00 9.06 -6.13
N GLY A 224 -12.30 10.10 -5.34
CA GLY A 224 -13.64 10.31 -4.79
C GLY A 224 -13.99 9.31 -3.68
N TYR A 225 -13.92 9.81 -2.45
CA TYR A 225 -14.36 9.10 -1.26
C TYR A 225 -15.17 10.06 -0.37
N THR A 226 -16.35 9.65 0.05
CA THR A 226 -17.24 10.49 0.86
C THR A 226 -17.62 9.86 2.20
N GLY A 227 -17.09 8.69 2.50
CA GLY A 227 -17.39 7.96 3.73
C GLY A 227 -16.81 8.62 5.00
N TYR A 228 -17.43 8.33 6.13
CA TYR A 228 -16.93 8.73 7.46
C TYR A 228 -15.92 7.73 8.03
N ARG A 229 -15.84 6.53 7.48
CA ARG A 229 -14.88 5.49 7.88
C ARG A 229 -13.54 5.72 7.22
N LYS A 230 -12.47 5.39 7.92
CA LYS A 230 -11.12 5.42 7.36
C LYS A 230 -10.91 4.14 6.54
N LYS A 231 -10.91 4.26 5.21
CA LYS A 231 -10.83 3.13 4.28
C LYS A 231 -9.75 3.36 3.21
N GLU A 232 -8.99 2.32 2.95
CA GLU A 232 -8.00 2.25 1.89
C GLU A 232 -8.66 2.15 0.52
N ALA A 233 -8.08 2.80 -0.50
CA ALA A 233 -8.57 2.60 -1.87
C ALA A 233 -8.28 1.18 -2.36
N ILE A 234 -7.07 0.66 -2.14
CA ILE A 234 -6.75 -0.74 -2.33
C ILE A 234 -6.57 -1.39 -0.97
N GLN A 235 -7.43 -2.36 -0.66
CA GLN A 235 -7.35 -3.17 0.54
C GLN A 235 -6.87 -4.58 0.17
N LEU A 236 -5.79 -5.03 0.80
CA LEU A 236 -5.38 -6.44 0.79
C LEU A 236 -5.88 -7.10 2.06
N ASP A 237 -6.55 -8.24 1.96
CA ASP A 237 -7.14 -8.93 3.09
C ASP A 237 -6.67 -10.38 3.21
N CYS A 238 -6.63 -10.85 4.46
CA CYS A 238 -6.54 -12.25 4.81
C CYS A 238 -7.96 -12.83 4.96
N MET A 239 -8.20 -13.99 4.41
CA MET A 239 -9.50 -14.67 4.41
C MET A 239 -9.80 -15.32 5.76
N ASN A 240 -9.82 -14.52 6.83
CA ASN A 240 -9.90 -15.02 8.19
C ASN A 240 -11.34 -15.11 8.75
N ASN A 241 -12.25 -14.30 8.29
CA ASN A 241 -13.66 -14.37 8.72
C ASN A 241 -14.63 -13.59 7.82
N SER A 242 -15.93 -13.87 7.98
CA SER A 242 -16.98 -13.26 7.18
C SER A 242 -17.22 -11.77 7.43
N ARG A 243 -16.64 -11.17 8.46
CA ARG A 243 -16.75 -9.72 8.70
C ARG A 243 -15.71 -8.95 7.90
N VAL A 244 -14.55 -9.56 7.69
CA VAL A 244 -13.48 -9.01 6.87
C VAL A 244 -13.84 -9.13 5.40
N PHE A 245 -14.19 -10.33 4.95
CA PHE A 245 -14.50 -10.57 3.54
C PHE A 245 -15.83 -11.30 3.32
N ALA A 246 -16.93 -10.60 3.57
CA ALA A 246 -18.28 -11.18 3.47
C ALA A 246 -18.57 -11.78 2.08
N GLY A 247 -19.18 -12.96 2.06
CA GLY A 247 -19.66 -13.61 0.84
C GLY A 247 -18.61 -14.47 0.10
N TYR A 248 -17.45 -14.72 0.69
CA TYR A 248 -16.36 -15.51 0.09
C TYR A 248 -15.80 -16.56 1.05
N ALA A 249 -16.64 -17.48 1.49
CA ALA A 249 -16.14 -18.66 2.20
C ALA A 249 -15.41 -19.61 1.21
N PRO A 250 -14.43 -20.42 1.69
CA PRO A 250 -14.07 -20.65 3.08
C PRO A 250 -13.25 -19.51 3.68
N PHE A 251 -13.23 -19.45 5.02
CA PHE A 251 -12.36 -18.55 5.76
C PHE A 251 -11.22 -19.40 6.33
N ASP A 252 -10.17 -19.54 5.51
CA ASP A 252 -9.07 -20.49 5.67
C ASP A 252 -7.73 -19.80 5.96
N ASP A 253 -7.79 -18.52 6.37
CA ASP A 253 -6.63 -17.67 6.64
C ASP A 253 -5.68 -17.44 5.43
N THR A 254 -6.12 -17.72 4.21
CA THR A 254 -5.35 -17.40 3.01
C THR A 254 -5.12 -15.88 2.93
N SER A 255 -3.87 -15.45 2.87
CA SER A 255 -3.45 -14.06 2.68
C SER A 255 -3.14 -13.75 1.22
N CYS A 256 -2.69 -12.53 0.92
CA CYS A 256 -2.21 -12.21 -0.42
C CYS A 256 -0.70 -12.46 -0.54
N GLU A 257 -0.27 -13.00 -1.69
CA GLU A 257 1.14 -13.23 -2.02
C GLU A 257 1.47 -12.85 -3.47
N ASN A 258 2.72 -12.50 -3.75
CA ASN A 258 3.21 -12.12 -5.07
C ASN A 258 2.34 -11.03 -5.72
N VAL A 259 2.23 -9.87 -5.06
CA VAL A 259 1.38 -8.75 -5.49
C VAL A 259 2.23 -7.58 -5.96
N VAL A 260 1.96 -7.08 -7.16
CA VAL A 260 2.59 -5.88 -7.73
C VAL A 260 1.57 -4.75 -7.82
N ILE A 261 1.85 -3.62 -7.16
CA ILE A 261 1.03 -2.40 -7.22
C ILE A 261 1.92 -1.28 -7.73
N LYS A 262 1.77 -0.92 -9.01
CA LYS A 262 2.72 0.01 -9.63
C LYS A 262 2.07 1.07 -10.52
N ASN A 263 2.69 2.26 -10.54
CA ASN A 263 2.31 3.35 -11.44
C ASN A 263 0.84 3.78 -11.30
N ASN A 264 0.25 3.66 -10.11
CA ASN A 264 -1.12 4.06 -9.84
C ASN A 264 -1.19 5.49 -9.27
N LEU A 265 -2.33 6.14 -9.46
CA LEU A 265 -2.65 7.44 -8.87
C LEU A 265 -3.76 7.28 -7.82
N PHE A 266 -3.48 7.72 -6.60
CA PHE A 266 -4.43 7.83 -5.49
C PHE A 266 -4.61 9.32 -5.17
N SER A 267 -5.81 9.89 -5.41
CA SER A 267 -6.00 11.34 -5.28
C SER A 267 -7.37 11.69 -4.68
N GLY A 268 -7.36 12.58 -3.66
CA GLY A 268 -8.58 13.06 -3.04
C GLY A 268 -9.45 11.96 -2.41
N ILE A 269 -8.81 11.05 -1.69
CA ILE A 269 -9.44 9.92 -1.00
C ILE A 269 -8.97 9.85 0.45
N CYS A 270 -9.50 8.93 1.25
CA CYS A 270 -9.12 8.83 2.65
C CYS A 270 -7.73 8.22 2.83
N ARG A 271 -7.55 6.96 2.47
CA ARG A 271 -6.28 6.20 2.51
C ARG A 271 -5.97 5.62 1.14
N GLY A 272 -4.69 5.47 0.85
CA GLY A 272 -4.28 4.91 -0.43
C GLY A 272 -4.35 3.38 -0.46
N LEU A 273 -3.42 2.73 0.19
CA LEU A 273 -3.19 1.30 0.11
C LEU A 273 -2.97 0.70 1.49
N GLY A 274 -3.42 -0.53 1.69
CA GLY A 274 -2.99 -1.29 2.85
C GLY A 274 -3.83 -2.49 3.19
N SER A 275 -3.71 -2.87 4.45
CA SER A 275 -4.49 -3.92 5.09
C SER A 275 -4.84 -3.47 6.50
N HIS A 276 -5.97 -3.91 7.01
CA HIS A 276 -6.32 -3.72 8.41
C HIS A 276 -6.78 -5.04 9.07
N SER A 277 -6.73 -6.13 8.33
CA SER A 277 -6.94 -7.47 8.86
C SER A 277 -5.58 -8.19 8.98
N ALA A 278 -5.39 -8.86 10.08
CA ALA A 278 -4.23 -9.67 10.34
C ALA A 278 -4.61 -10.91 11.14
N THR A 279 -4.03 -12.02 10.79
CA THR A 279 -4.11 -13.27 11.55
C THR A 279 -2.73 -13.60 12.08
N LEU A 280 -2.63 -14.00 13.33
CA LEU A 280 -1.37 -14.36 13.95
C LEU A 280 -0.67 -15.49 13.17
N GLY A 281 0.61 -15.28 12.83
CA GLY A 281 1.40 -16.24 12.05
C GLY A 281 1.08 -16.29 10.55
N ILE A 282 0.20 -15.41 10.04
CA ILE A 282 -0.12 -15.28 8.63
C ILE A 282 0.37 -13.92 8.13
N TYR A 283 1.12 -13.93 7.03
CA TYR A 283 1.76 -12.75 6.46
C TYR A 283 1.27 -12.47 5.04
N TYR A 284 1.22 -11.18 4.69
CA TYR A 284 1.19 -10.76 3.30
C TYR A 284 2.63 -10.80 2.79
N THR A 285 2.93 -11.60 1.77
CA THR A 285 4.31 -11.85 1.35
C THR A 285 4.58 -11.49 -0.11
N ASP A 286 5.83 -11.13 -0.39
CA ASP A 286 6.29 -10.87 -1.74
C ASP A 286 5.47 -9.74 -2.40
N ILE A 287 5.47 -8.57 -1.79
CA ILE A 287 4.69 -7.41 -2.23
C ILE A 287 5.62 -6.34 -2.79
N LEU A 288 5.39 -5.91 -4.04
CA LEU A 288 6.07 -4.77 -4.67
C LEU A 288 5.12 -3.59 -4.82
N ILE A 289 5.48 -2.45 -4.23
CA ILE A 289 4.74 -1.17 -4.34
C ILE A 289 5.69 -0.15 -4.95
N GLU A 290 5.53 0.14 -6.26
CA GLU A 290 6.52 0.90 -7.01
C GLU A 290 5.90 2.02 -7.86
N GLY A 291 6.52 3.21 -7.83
CA GLY A 291 6.20 4.29 -8.77
C GLY A 291 4.79 4.85 -8.63
N ASN A 292 4.10 4.61 -7.50
CA ASN A 292 2.76 5.14 -7.29
C ASN A 292 2.80 6.58 -6.80
N VAL A 293 1.74 7.32 -7.09
CA VAL A 293 1.51 8.68 -6.61
C VAL A 293 0.33 8.69 -5.65
N PHE A 294 0.56 9.19 -4.44
CA PHE A 294 -0.44 9.43 -3.40
C PHE A 294 -0.51 10.93 -3.16
N GLU A 295 -1.67 11.53 -3.39
CA GLU A 295 -1.81 12.96 -3.23
C GLU A 295 -3.15 13.36 -2.63
N ASN A 296 -3.14 14.35 -1.73
CA ASN A 296 -4.34 14.90 -1.11
C ASN A 296 -5.17 13.82 -0.38
N LEU A 297 -4.53 13.01 0.45
CA LEU A 297 -5.19 12.00 1.27
C LEU A 297 -5.43 12.53 2.69
N ASP A 298 -6.65 12.31 3.20
CA ASP A 298 -7.07 12.80 4.52
C ASP A 298 -6.44 12.03 5.69
N ASP A 299 -5.78 10.91 5.40
CA ASP A 299 -5.17 10.03 6.39
C ASP A 299 -3.83 9.47 5.85
N VAL A 300 -3.40 8.30 6.31
CA VAL A 300 -2.14 7.67 5.91
C VAL A 300 -2.15 7.21 4.45
N ALA A 301 -1.05 7.42 3.73
CA ALA A 301 -0.95 6.96 2.36
C ALA A 301 -0.88 5.43 2.25
N MET A 302 -0.10 4.79 3.11
CA MET A 302 0.02 3.33 3.18
C MET A 302 -0.02 2.85 4.63
N ILE A 303 -0.85 1.83 4.91
CA ILE A 303 -0.94 1.20 6.22
C ILE A 303 -0.90 -0.32 6.07
N MET A 304 0.14 -0.96 6.60
CA MET A 304 0.45 -2.34 6.29
C MET A 304 0.66 -3.15 7.57
N TYR A 305 -0.14 -4.21 7.72
CA TYR A 305 -0.07 -5.12 8.87
C TYR A 305 0.45 -6.48 8.44
N ASN A 306 1.44 -7.01 9.13
CA ASN A 306 2.02 -8.35 8.89
C ASN A 306 2.57 -8.54 7.47
N TYR A 307 3.28 -7.54 6.93
CA TYR A 307 3.93 -7.68 5.62
C TYR A 307 5.34 -8.25 5.76
N LYS A 308 5.70 -9.13 4.83
CA LYS A 308 7.01 -9.79 4.75
C LYS A 308 7.52 -9.80 3.31
N ASN A 309 8.84 -9.72 3.11
CA ASN A 309 9.43 -9.61 1.77
C ASN A 309 8.79 -8.49 0.93
N CYS A 310 8.58 -7.32 1.55
CA CYS A 310 7.90 -6.20 0.90
C CYS A 310 8.93 -5.18 0.40
N THR A 311 8.77 -4.72 -0.84
CA THR A 311 9.55 -3.61 -1.40
C THR A 311 8.64 -2.43 -1.72
N ILE A 312 8.90 -1.28 -1.07
CA ILE A 312 8.17 -0.03 -1.28
C ILE A 312 9.17 0.98 -1.83
N THR A 313 9.11 1.25 -3.13
CA THR A 313 10.17 2.02 -3.78
C THR A 313 9.65 3.02 -4.81
N ASN A 314 10.37 4.14 -4.98
CA ASN A 314 10.09 5.13 -6.00
C ASN A 314 8.66 5.72 -5.96
N ASN A 315 7.99 5.69 -4.81
CA ASN A 315 6.66 6.29 -4.67
C ASN A 315 6.76 7.77 -4.31
N THR A 316 5.77 8.53 -4.74
CA THR A 316 5.61 9.95 -4.39
C THR A 316 4.38 10.10 -3.51
N ILE A 317 4.57 10.65 -2.29
CA ILE A 317 3.51 10.90 -1.31
C ILE A 317 3.51 12.40 -1.01
N THR A 318 2.42 13.10 -1.35
CA THR A 318 2.35 14.57 -1.19
C THR A 318 1.00 15.00 -0.65
N ASN A 319 1.03 15.96 0.29
CA ASN A 319 -0.19 16.52 0.88
C ASN A 319 -1.12 15.44 1.47
N CYS A 320 -0.54 14.45 2.14
CA CYS A 320 -1.22 13.42 2.90
C CYS A 320 -1.04 13.69 4.40
N ALA A 321 -1.93 13.19 5.26
CA ALA A 321 -1.80 13.38 6.69
C ALA A 321 -0.57 12.63 7.23
N SER A 322 -0.34 11.41 6.81
CA SER A 322 0.83 10.59 7.15
C SER A 322 1.31 9.79 5.93
N GLY A 323 2.55 9.31 5.96
CA GLY A 323 3.17 8.62 4.83
C GLY A 323 2.96 7.10 4.86
N ILE A 324 3.97 6.37 5.33
CA ILE A 324 3.98 4.89 5.35
C ILE A 324 3.98 4.42 6.79
N GLU A 325 2.99 3.60 7.14
CA GLU A 325 2.96 2.89 8.41
C GLU A 325 3.09 1.39 8.18
N PHE A 326 4.10 0.78 8.79
CA PHE A 326 4.39 -0.65 8.75
C PHE A 326 4.25 -1.22 10.16
N LYS A 327 3.35 -2.18 10.35
CA LYS A 327 2.98 -2.73 11.66
C LYS A 327 3.21 -4.23 11.75
N ALA A 328 3.65 -4.68 12.92
CA ALA A 328 3.77 -6.10 13.22
C ALA A 328 2.40 -6.78 13.30
N MET A 329 1.41 -6.13 13.94
CA MET A 329 0.04 -6.64 14.10
C MET A 329 -0.96 -5.49 14.11
N SER A 330 -2.21 -5.75 13.74
CA SER A 330 -3.28 -4.73 13.83
C SER A 330 -3.88 -4.63 15.23
N SER A 331 -4.17 -5.75 15.79
CA SER A 331 -4.65 -5.96 17.16
C SER A 331 -4.74 -7.47 17.38
N LEU A 332 -4.59 -7.91 18.61
CA LEU A 332 -5.19 -9.19 18.98
C LEU A 332 -6.69 -9.08 18.80
N PRO A 333 -7.36 -10.15 18.41
CA PRO A 333 -8.79 -10.12 18.25
C PRO A 333 -9.42 -9.60 19.56
N ASN A 334 -9.97 -8.39 19.50
CA ASN A 334 -10.89 -7.93 20.52
C ASN A 334 -11.99 -8.97 20.63
N ASN A 335 -12.42 -9.28 21.82
CA ASN A 335 -13.36 -10.33 22.22
C ASN A 335 -14.65 -10.46 21.40
N ASN A 336 -14.87 -9.66 20.39
CA ASN A 336 -16.01 -9.66 19.47
C ASN A 336 -15.72 -10.24 18.08
N PHE A 337 -14.46 -10.54 17.76
CA PHE A 337 -14.11 -11.32 16.60
C PHE A 337 -13.91 -12.76 17.09
N ASN A 338 -14.47 -13.73 16.40
CA ASN A 338 -14.05 -15.12 16.63
C ASN A 338 -12.53 -15.11 16.65
N PRO A 339 -11.92 -15.69 17.70
CA PRO A 339 -10.47 -15.73 17.72
C PRO A 339 -10.04 -16.33 16.39
N PRO A 340 -9.09 -15.71 15.68
CA PRO A 340 -8.45 -16.41 14.60
C PRO A 340 -8.02 -17.76 15.18
N VAL A 341 -8.06 -18.79 14.37
CA VAL A 341 -7.47 -20.06 14.76
C VAL A 341 -6.03 -19.71 15.14
N VAL A 342 -5.77 -19.60 16.43
CA VAL A 342 -4.46 -19.29 16.95
C VAL A 342 -3.64 -20.52 16.60
N LYS A 343 -2.94 -20.47 15.47
CA LYS A 343 -1.76 -21.31 15.31
C LYS A 343 -0.96 -21.06 16.57
N SER A 344 -0.34 -22.05 17.16
CA SER A 344 0.28 -21.91 18.47
C SER A 344 1.09 -20.61 18.53
N MET A 345 1.15 -19.94 19.67
CA MET A 345 1.98 -18.74 19.83
C MET A 345 3.42 -19.00 19.36
N GLU A 346 3.90 -20.22 19.51
CA GLU A 346 5.19 -20.70 19.05
C GLU A 346 5.35 -20.62 17.52
N GLU A 347 4.34 -21.04 16.75
CA GLU A 347 4.35 -20.90 15.28
C GLU A 347 4.17 -19.45 14.80
N ALA A 348 3.54 -18.62 15.59
CA ALA A 348 3.34 -17.22 15.28
C ALA A 348 4.59 -16.38 15.55
N VAL A 349 5.30 -16.72 16.60
CA VAL A 349 6.54 -16.07 17.06
C VAL A 349 7.67 -16.34 16.08
N ASP A 350 7.86 -17.58 15.66
CA ASP A 350 8.91 -17.98 14.72
C ASP A 350 8.87 -17.21 13.39
N GLY A 351 7.78 -16.54 13.05
CA GLY A 351 7.63 -15.83 11.79
C GLY A 351 8.10 -14.38 11.80
N PHE A 352 8.02 -13.64 12.92
CA PHE A 352 8.41 -12.22 12.98
C PHE A 352 9.81 -12.01 13.54
N GLU A 353 10.31 -12.91 14.37
CA GLU A 353 11.66 -12.86 14.92
C GLU A 353 12.75 -12.99 13.83
N ASP A 354 12.41 -13.57 12.69
CA ASP A 354 13.35 -13.90 11.62
C ASP A 354 13.46 -12.87 10.50
N ASP A 355 13.08 -11.61 10.69
CA ASP A 355 13.29 -10.64 9.63
C ASP A 355 12.08 -10.49 8.66
N ALA A 356 11.40 -9.36 8.74
CA ALA A 356 10.39 -8.98 7.74
C ALA A 356 10.98 -8.88 6.33
N ASN A 357 12.33 -8.84 6.22
CA ASN A 357 13.08 -8.74 4.96
C ASN A 357 12.46 -7.71 4.00
N SER A 358 12.09 -6.55 4.55
CA SER A 358 11.34 -5.53 3.80
C SER A 358 12.17 -4.28 3.61
N VAL A 359 11.99 -3.63 2.46
CA VAL A 359 12.75 -2.44 2.07
C VAL A 359 11.80 -1.29 1.72
N ILE A 360 12.03 -0.13 2.34
CA ILE A 360 11.35 1.13 2.02
C ILE A 360 12.43 2.09 1.48
N SER A 361 12.48 2.28 0.16
CA SER A 361 13.61 2.99 -0.46
C SER A 361 13.22 3.98 -1.54
N SER A 362 14.02 5.02 -1.70
CA SER A 362 13.92 5.97 -2.82
C SER A 362 12.55 6.63 -2.97
N ASN A 363 11.76 6.71 -1.88
CA ASN A 363 10.47 7.39 -1.89
C ASN A 363 10.64 8.88 -1.62
N THR A 364 9.78 9.69 -2.25
CA THR A 364 9.66 11.12 -1.96
C THR A 364 8.38 11.36 -1.18
N ILE A 365 8.51 11.75 0.09
CA ILE A 365 7.40 11.87 1.05
C ILE A 365 7.32 13.30 1.57
N SER A 366 6.17 13.95 1.42
CA SER A 366 5.88 15.27 1.97
C SER A 366 4.51 15.25 2.64
N VAL A 367 4.49 15.17 3.97
CA VAL A 367 3.27 14.97 4.76
C VAL A 367 3.03 16.12 5.73
N SER A 368 1.75 16.44 5.97
CA SER A 368 1.32 17.48 6.88
C SER A 368 -0.11 17.23 7.34
N GLY A 369 -0.35 17.28 8.63
CA GLY A 369 -1.65 16.99 9.22
C GLY A 369 -1.59 15.80 10.15
N ASP A 370 -2.69 15.50 10.79
CA ASP A 370 -2.79 14.37 11.72
C ASP A 370 -3.58 13.23 11.07
N ASP A 371 -3.04 12.01 11.17
CA ASP A 371 -3.78 10.79 10.81
C ASP A 371 -4.90 10.49 11.85
N GLU A 372 -5.57 9.35 11.72
CA GLU A 372 -6.65 8.96 12.66
C GLU A 372 -6.17 8.81 14.12
N TYR A 373 -4.87 8.68 14.36
CA TYR A 373 -4.25 8.57 15.68
C TYR A 373 -3.72 9.91 16.21
N GLY A 374 -3.91 11.01 15.49
CA GLY A 374 -3.34 12.31 15.81
C GLY A 374 -1.83 12.36 15.63
N ILE A 375 -1.28 11.57 14.71
CA ILE A 375 0.16 11.47 14.47
C ILE A 375 0.47 11.87 13.04
N THR A 376 1.50 12.68 12.87
CA THR A 376 2.09 13.00 11.57
C THR A 376 3.47 12.36 11.49
N SER A 377 3.68 11.47 10.55
CA SER A 377 5.00 10.87 10.31
C SER A 377 5.22 10.55 8.83
N GLY A 378 6.47 10.67 8.38
CA GLY A 378 6.84 10.26 7.04
C GLY A 378 6.83 8.73 6.91
N ILE A 379 7.61 8.05 7.75
CA ILE A 379 7.62 6.58 7.85
C ILE A 379 7.51 6.21 9.33
N ARG A 380 6.65 5.24 9.64
CA ARG A 380 6.47 4.73 10.99
C ARG A 380 6.53 3.20 10.99
N LEU A 381 7.39 2.63 11.84
CA LEU A 381 7.38 1.20 12.16
C LEU A 381 6.79 1.04 13.56
N THR A 382 5.82 0.15 13.73
CA THR A 382 5.11 -0.01 14.99
C THR A 382 4.94 -1.49 15.33
N GLY A 383 5.58 -1.93 16.41
CA GLY A 383 5.33 -3.22 17.03
C GLY A 383 3.98 -3.25 17.75
N TYR A 384 3.64 -4.36 18.33
CA TYR A 384 2.40 -4.54 19.08
C TYR A 384 2.63 -5.37 20.33
N GLU A 385 2.44 -4.75 21.49
CA GLU A 385 2.52 -5.43 22.79
C GLU A 385 1.19 -6.09 23.15
N VAL A 386 1.26 -7.36 23.51
CA VAL A 386 0.13 -8.12 24.06
C VAL A 386 0.30 -8.20 25.57
N LYS A 387 -0.70 -7.74 26.30
CA LYS A 387 -0.77 -7.97 27.76
C LYS A 387 -1.46 -9.30 28.05
N ASP A 388 -0.95 -10.03 29.02
CA ASP A 388 -1.56 -11.27 29.51
C ASP A 388 -3.03 -11.04 29.87
N ASN A 389 -3.90 -11.76 29.18
CA ASN A 389 -5.35 -11.75 29.42
C ASN A 389 -5.87 -13.10 29.91
N GLY A 390 -4.97 -14.00 30.34
CA GLY A 390 -5.28 -15.35 30.80
C GLY A 390 -5.48 -16.38 29.69
N VAL A 391 -5.43 -15.94 28.41
CA VAL A 391 -5.53 -16.81 27.24
C VAL A 391 -4.24 -16.74 26.43
N ILE A 392 -3.67 -15.57 26.31
CA ILE A 392 -2.41 -15.30 25.62
C ILE A 392 -1.46 -14.67 26.63
N PRO A 393 -0.24 -15.20 26.82
CA PRO A 393 0.76 -14.61 27.70
C PRO A 393 1.22 -13.24 27.20
N ASP A 394 1.87 -12.47 28.05
CA ASP A 394 2.57 -11.24 27.63
C ASP A 394 3.53 -11.55 26.50
N TYR A 395 3.39 -10.84 25.41
CA TYR A 395 4.27 -10.96 24.27
C TYR A 395 4.39 -9.61 23.54
N ASN A 396 5.57 -9.34 23.02
CA ASN A 396 5.83 -8.15 22.24
C ASN A 396 6.16 -8.53 20.79
N PHE A 397 5.25 -8.21 19.86
CA PHE A 397 5.45 -8.40 18.44
C PHE A 397 6.23 -7.22 17.87
N ARG A 398 7.52 -7.35 17.75
CA ARG A 398 8.39 -6.31 17.21
C ARG A 398 8.38 -6.31 15.68
N VAL A 399 8.54 -5.14 15.10
CA VAL A 399 8.88 -5.04 13.68
C VAL A 399 10.37 -5.26 13.53
N ALA A 400 10.77 -6.33 12.83
CA ALA A 400 12.17 -6.70 12.65
C ALA A 400 12.62 -6.63 11.18
N GLY A 401 13.91 -6.34 10.93
CA GLY A 401 14.57 -6.49 9.64
C GLY A 401 14.07 -5.57 8.51
N VAL A 402 13.49 -4.42 8.83
CA VAL A 402 13.10 -3.42 7.84
C VAL A 402 14.26 -2.48 7.53
N LYS A 403 14.54 -2.27 6.24
CA LYS A 403 15.53 -1.31 5.75
C LYS A 403 14.85 -0.07 5.19
N ILE A 404 15.19 1.10 5.70
CA ILE A 404 14.69 2.42 5.25
C ILE A 404 15.84 3.16 4.60
N LEU A 405 15.89 3.19 3.27
CA LEU A 405 17.06 3.58 2.50
C LEU A 405 16.77 4.72 1.52
N GLU A 406 17.64 5.73 1.46
CA GLU A 406 17.65 6.73 0.38
C GLU A 406 16.30 7.47 0.17
N ASN A 407 15.45 7.55 1.18
CA ASN A 407 14.21 8.30 1.08
C ASN A 407 14.45 9.80 1.31
N ARG A 408 13.66 10.62 0.62
CA ARG A 408 13.53 12.04 0.92
C ARG A 408 12.20 12.28 1.64
N ILE A 409 12.28 12.69 2.91
CA ILE A 409 11.10 12.85 3.76
C ILE A 409 11.04 14.28 4.30
N GLU A 410 9.91 14.93 4.05
CA GLU A 410 9.54 16.21 4.65
C GLU A 410 8.26 16.03 5.48
N SER A 411 8.26 16.40 6.75
CA SER A 411 7.13 16.20 7.66
C SER A 411 6.93 17.36 8.62
N ASN A 412 5.68 17.72 8.89
CA ASN A 412 5.35 18.65 10.00
C ASN A 412 5.42 17.94 11.36
N GLY A 413 5.50 16.63 11.37
CA GLY A 413 5.70 15.79 12.55
C GLY A 413 7.11 15.20 12.60
N THR A 414 7.21 13.95 12.99
CA THR A 414 8.45 13.18 12.96
C THR A 414 8.69 12.64 11.56
N THR A 415 9.91 12.68 11.05
CA THR A 415 10.18 12.14 9.71
C THR A 415 10.18 10.62 9.71
N ILE A 416 10.91 10.01 10.65
CA ILE A 416 10.91 8.54 10.84
C ILE A 416 10.71 8.25 12.33
N ALA A 417 9.74 7.38 12.64
CA ALA A 417 9.45 6.94 14.00
C ALA A 417 9.44 5.41 14.07
N LEU A 418 10.24 4.85 14.95
CA LEU A 418 10.24 3.42 15.29
C LEU A 418 9.77 3.23 16.72
N ASN A 419 8.80 2.35 16.91
CA ASN A 419 8.29 1.90 18.20
C ASN A 419 8.24 0.38 18.21
N ASP A 420 8.82 -0.26 19.24
CA ASP A 420 8.91 -1.72 19.33
C ASP A 420 9.48 -2.34 18.05
N ALA A 421 10.67 -1.91 17.66
CA ALA A 421 11.35 -2.41 16.47
C ALA A 421 12.75 -2.94 16.82
N GLU A 422 13.21 -3.90 16.03
CA GLU A 422 14.56 -4.45 16.19
C GLU A 422 15.23 -4.81 14.88
N ASN A 423 16.56 -4.88 14.90
CA ASN A 423 17.36 -5.29 13.76
C ASN A 423 17.03 -4.55 12.45
N CYS A 424 16.58 -3.29 12.54
CA CYS A 424 16.24 -2.45 11.38
C CYS A 424 17.40 -1.52 11.03
N SER A 425 17.38 -0.98 9.80
CA SER A 425 18.33 0.03 9.39
C SER A 425 17.67 1.26 8.77
N ILE A 426 18.28 2.44 9.01
CA ILE A 426 17.85 3.74 8.50
C ILE A 426 19.11 4.38 7.89
N GLU A 427 19.25 4.32 6.57
CA GLU A 427 20.50 4.65 5.91
C GLU A 427 20.33 5.63 4.74
N SER A 428 21.21 6.63 4.66
CA SER A 428 21.29 7.56 3.51
C SER A 428 20.01 8.34 3.22
N ASN A 429 19.14 8.58 4.22
CA ASN A 429 17.91 9.34 4.03
C ASN A 429 18.12 10.86 4.21
N ILE A 430 17.30 11.65 3.54
CA ILE A 430 17.19 13.11 3.75
C ILE A 430 15.91 13.37 4.53
N LEU A 431 16.05 13.80 5.79
CA LEU A 431 14.97 13.94 6.76
C LEU A 431 14.83 15.42 7.15
N VAL A 432 13.75 16.08 6.71
CA VAL A 432 13.50 17.49 6.97
C VAL A 432 12.20 17.66 7.74
N THR A 433 12.28 18.17 8.97
CA THR A 433 11.08 18.54 9.72
C THR A 433 10.68 19.97 9.34
N LYS A 434 9.46 20.15 8.85
CA LYS A 434 8.92 21.47 8.49
C LYS A 434 8.51 22.26 9.72
N GLN A 435 8.70 23.58 9.67
CA GLN A 435 8.42 24.47 10.79
C GLN A 435 7.06 25.17 10.69
N ASP A 436 6.17 24.73 9.85
CA ASP A 436 4.94 25.43 9.46
C ASP A 436 3.63 24.86 10.05
N GLY A 437 3.70 24.02 11.08
CA GLY A 437 2.51 23.39 11.67
C GLY A 437 2.27 23.66 13.15
N VAL A 438 1.03 23.47 13.59
CA VAL A 438 0.61 23.62 14.99
C VAL A 438 1.32 22.59 15.89
N ASN A 439 1.63 21.41 15.35
CA ASN A 439 2.26 20.29 16.06
C ASN A 439 3.79 20.28 16.01
N TYR A 440 4.39 21.26 15.36
CA TYR A 440 5.84 21.33 15.17
C TYR A 440 6.64 21.40 16.49
N LYS A 441 6.12 22.07 17.52
CA LYS A 441 6.88 22.45 18.72
C LYS A 441 7.48 21.29 19.51
N ASP A 442 6.93 20.09 19.41
CA ASP A 442 7.31 18.93 20.20
C ASP A 442 7.90 17.77 19.38
N LYS A 443 8.24 18.00 18.12
CA LYS A 443 8.66 16.93 17.22
C LYS A 443 10.18 16.82 17.10
N ASN A 444 10.64 15.57 17.10
CA ASN A 444 12.01 15.19 16.76
C ASN A 444 12.14 14.91 15.26
N GLY A 445 13.32 14.96 14.73
CA GLY A 445 13.59 14.52 13.36
C GLY A 445 13.36 13.02 13.21
N LEU A 446 14.06 12.22 14.01
CA LEU A 446 13.97 10.78 14.07
C LEU A 446 13.72 10.34 15.52
N THR A 447 12.89 9.30 15.73
CA THR A 447 12.65 8.73 17.08
C THR A 447 12.80 7.21 17.07
N LEU A 448 13.46 6.72 18.13
CA LEU A 448 13.44 5.32 18.54
C LEU A 448 12.80 5.25 19.93
N ASN A 449 11.83 4.37 20.11
CA ASN A 449 11.22 4.07 21.39
C ASN A 449 11.07 2.55 21.52
N GLU A 450 11.61 1.98 22.60
CA GLU A 450 11.60 0.53 22.82
C GLU A 450 12.19 -0.28 21.66
N CYS A 451 13.33 0.22 21.12
CA CYS A 451 13.98 -0.33 19.94
C CYS A 451 15.36 -0.91 20.26
N ASP A 452 15.69 -2.05 19.66
CA ASP A 452 16.98 -2.70 19.85
C ASP A 452 17.71 -2.95 18.52
N ASN A 453 19.04 -2.80 18.56
CA ASN A 453 19.93 -3.10 17.44
C ASN A 453 19.59 -2.35 16.13
N ILE A 454 19.12 -1.10 16.23
CA ILE A 454 18.84 -0.27 15.07
C ILE A 454 20.12 0.41 14.59
N LYS A 455 20.36 0.36 13.29
CA LYS A 455 21.47 1.03 12.62
C LYS A 455 20.99 2.29 11.92
N ILE A 456 21.53 3.46 12.31
CA ILE A 456 21.16 4.78 11.76
C ILE A 456 22.45 5.39 11.21
N THR A 457 22.63 5.36 9.88
CA THR A 457 23.90 5.75 9.27
C THR A 457 23.71 6.64 8.05
N ASP A 458 24.64 7.59 7.87
CA ASP A 458 24.74 8.42 6.66
C ASP A 458 23.48 9.30 6.39
N ASN A 459 22.63 9.53 7.38
CA ASN A 459 21.42 10.35 7.19
C ASN A 459 21.72 11.84 7.35
N TYR A 460 21.00 12.65 6.58
CA TYR A 460 20.89 14.08 6.79
C TYR A 460 19.58 14.41 7.52
N ILE A 461 19.64 15.00 8.71
CA ILE A 461 18.49 15.31 9.57
C ILE A 461 18.47 16.81 9.88
N SER A 462 17.38 17.51 9.57
CA SER A 462 17.34 18.95 9.82
C SER A 462 15.95 19.48 10.23
N GLY A 463 15.96 20.66 10.84
CA GLY A 463 14.77 21.46 11.07
C GLY A 463 13.91 21.09 12.27
N SER A 464 14.21 20.04 13.02
CA SER A 464 13.36 19.58 14.13
C SER A 464 13.26 20.59 15.29
N ALA A 465 12.05 20.71 15.86
CA ALA A 465 11.79 21.62 16.98
C ALA A 465 12.46 21.17 18.28
N ARG A 466 12.68 19.88 18.45
CA ARG A 466 13.36 19.29 19.60
C ARG A 466 14.70 18.69 19.18
N ASN A 467 14.83 17.39 19.20
CA ASN A 467 16.10 16.71 18.91
C ASN A 467 16.17 16.28 17.43
N GLY A 468 17.36 16.23 16.89
CA GLY A 468 17.60 15.62 15.57
C GLY A 468 17.23 14.14 15.60
N ALA A 469 17.86 13.38 16.48
CA ALA A 469 17.52 12.01 16.78
C ALA A 469 17.23 11.85 18.29
N SER A 470 16.22 11.08 18.65
CA SER A 470 15.83 10.80 20.02
C SER A 470 15.73 9.29 20.24
N VAL A 471 16.44 8.77 21.22
CA VAL A 471 16.53 7.35 21.59
C VAL A 471 16.03 7.19 23.02
N THR A 472 14.95 6.42 23.21
CA THR A 472 14.24 6.26 24.48
C THR A 472 13.99 4.78 24.73
N ASP A 473 14.26 4.33 25.97
CA ASP A 473 14.01 2.93 26.39
C ASP A 473 14.53 1.88 25.37
N SER A 474 15.70 2.16 24.77
CA SER A 474 16.20 1.46 23.59
C SER A 474 17.68 1.09 23.74
N SER A 475 18.08 -0.09 23.25
CA SER A 475 19.42 -0.61 23.53
C SER A 475 20.15 -1.14 22.30
N GLY A 476 21.49 -1.08 22.35
CA GLY A 476 22.33 -1.64 21.29
C GLY A 476 22.31 -0.91 19.95
N ASN A 477 21.72 0.29 19.89
CA ASN A 477 21.57 1.04 18.66
C ASN A 477 22.86 1.76 18.26
N THR A 478 23.09 1.88 16.96
CA THR A 478 24.25 2.58 16.40
C THR A 478 23.81 3.77 15.57
N LEU A 479 24.28 4.96 15.94
CA LEU A 479 24.11 6.20 15.20
C LEU A 479 25.49 6.64 14.71
N ASP A 480 25.81 6.43 13.42
CA ASP A 480 27.14 6.71 12.88
C ASP A 480 27.07 7.55 11.61
N ASN A 481 28.02 8.47 11.45
CA ASN A 481 28.20 9.29 10.27
C ASN A 481 26.95 10.11 9.82
N ASN A 482 26.03 10.47 10.74
CA ASN A 482 24.88 11.28 10.40
C ASN A 482 25.23 12.77 10.46
N THR A 483 24.62 13.57 9.58
CA THR A 483 24.68 15.03 9.61
C THR A 483 23.37 15.57 10.17
N ILE A 484 23.44 16.31 11.27
CA ILE A 484 22.28 16.84 11.98
C ILE A 484 22.40 18.37 12.07
N GLU A 485 21.39 19.09 11.59
CA GLU A 485 21.46 20.54 11.51
C GLU A 485 20.18 21.26 11.97
N ASN A 486 20.34 22.47 12.51
CA ASN A 486 19.25 23.39 12.79
C ASN A 486 18.16 22.78 13.69
N VAL A 487 18.55 22.17 14.80
CA VAL A 487 17.62 21.53 15.74
C VAL A 487 17.37 22.36 16.99
N GLY A 488 16.15 22.33 17.50
CA GLY A 488 15.70 23.19 18.60
C GLY A 488 16.19 22.77 19.99
N MET A 489 16.75 21.58 20.15
CA MET A 489 17.33 21.09 21.40
C MET A 489 18.69 20.41 21.14
N ASN A 490 18.76 19.10 21.24
CA ASN A 490 19.98 18.34 21.07
C ASN A 490 20.09 17.76 19.66
N GLY A 491 21.31 17.58 19.17
CA GLY A 491 21.52 16.81 17.93
C GLY A 491 21.03 15.38 18.12
N ILE A 492 21.66 14.66 19.05
CA ILE A 492 21.27 13.31 19.47
C ILE A 492 20.91 13.35 20.95
N ASN A 493 19.81 12.73 21.35
CA ASN A 493 19.37 12.63 22.74
C ASN A 493 19.09 11.17 23.10
N ILE A 494 19.83 10.62 24.09
CA ILE A 494 19.69 9.24 24.58
C ILE A 494 19.24 9.32 26.05
N TYR A 495 18.11 8.70 26.40
CA TYR A 495 17.53 8.83 27.74
C TYR A 495 16.59 7.68 28.13
N ASN A 496 16.09 7.70 29.37
CA ASN A 496 15.16 6.71 29.94
C ASN A 496 15.63 5.26 29.84
N GLY A 497 16.75 4.93 30.51
CA GLY A 497 17.21 3.56 30.59
C GLY A 497 17.78 2.96 29.28
N SER A 498 17.99 3.82 28.29
CA SER A 498 18.64 3.38 27.03
C SER A 498 20.11 2.98 27.28
N GLU A 499 20.50 1.76 26.89
CA GLU A 499 21.78 1.19 27.23
C GLU A 499 22.56 0.70 25.99
N ASN A 500 23.90 0.67 26.09
CA ASN A 500 24.79 0.12 25.07
C ASN A 500 24.62 0.77 23.67
N ASN A 501 24.18 2.03 23.61
CA ASN A 501 24.03 2.74 22.35
C ASN A 501 25.35 3.40 21.93
N ILE A 502 25.67 3.39 20.66
CA ILE A 502 26.88 3.97 20.10
C ILE A 502 26.50 5.18 19.24
N ALA A 503 27.10 6.33 19.52
CA ALA A 503 27.01 7.52 18.67
C ALA A 503 28.42 7.94 18.25
N SER A 504 28.79 7.69 16.99
CA SER A 504 30.15 7.94 16.47
C SER A 504 30.10 8.72 15.14
N SER A 505 31.17 9.41 14.83
CA SER A 505 31.37 10.13 13.55
C SER A 505 30.27 11.11 13.14
N ASN A 506 29.30 11.42 14.01
CA ASN A 506 28.20 12.31 13.67
C ASN A 506 28.64 13.77 13.64
N SER A 507 28.18 14.52 12.64
CA SER A 507 28.33 15.97 12.54
C SER A 507 27.07 16.68 13.02
N VAL A 508 27.16 17.47 14.08
CA VAL A 508 26.02 18.22 14.62
C VAL A 508 26.29 19.72 14.52
N ASN A 509 25.50 20.40 13.71
CA ASN A 509 25.60 21.84 13.49
C ASN A 509 24.33 22.57 13.96
N SER A 510 24.50 23.69 14.68
CA SER A 510 23.38 24.55 15.09
C SER A 510 22.30 23.84 15.94
N ALA A 511 22.71 22.96 16.84
CA ALA A 511 21.85 22.48 17.93
C ALA A 511 21.76 23.55 19.01
N LYS A 512 20.55 23.87 19.49
CA LYS A 512 20.37 24.96 20.48
C LYS A 512 20.81 24.60 21.90
N LYS A 513 21.00 23.30 22.21
CA LYS A 513 21.48 22.86 23.54
C LYS A 513 22.79 22.08 23.41
N HIS A 514 22.76 20.82 23.03
CA HIS A 514 23.94 19.95 22.99
C HIS A 514 24.06 19.25 21.65
N GLY A 515 25.29 18.97 21.23
CA GLY A 515 25.53 18.07 20.09
C GLY A 515 24.97 16.67 20.39
N ILE A 516 25.44 16.07 21.49
CA ILE A 516 24.95 14.78 21.99
C ILE A 516 24.64 14.97 23.48
N ALA A 517 23.48 14.48 23.92
CA ALA A 517 23.07 14.44 25.31
C ALA A 517 22.71 13.02 25.73
N VAL A 518 23.29 12.56 26.83
CA VAL A 518 22.96 11.30 27.49
C VAL A 518 22.40 11.64 28.87
N ALA A 519 21.15 11.25 29.13
CA ALA A 519 20.46 11.58 30.37
C ALA A 519 20.44 10.41 31.36
N ALA A 520 20.02 10.68 32.58
CA ALA A 520 20.07 9.72 33.71
C ALA A 520 19.59 8.32 33.35
N ASN A 521 20.27 7.32 33.88
CA ASN A 521 20.08 5.87 33.68
C ASN A 521 20.24 5.39 32.22
N SER A 522 21.07 6.09 31.44
CA SER A 522 21.35 5.71 30.05
C SER A 522 22.86 5.63 29.81
N SER A 523 23.26 4.80 28.85
CA SER A 523 24.66 4.59 28.46
C SER A 523 24.84 4.36 26.96
#